data_c4ae3d22f9495085dd40e66855066f72
#
_entry.id   c4ae3d22f9495085dd40e66855066f72
#
_cell.length_a   1.000
_cell.length_b   1.000
_cell.length_c   1.000
_cell.angle_alpha   90.00
_cell.angle_beta   90.00
_cell.angle_gamma   90.00
#
_symmetry.space_group_name_H-M   'P 1'
#
loop_
_entity.id
_entity.type
_entity.pdbx_description
1 polymer ?
#
loop_
_entity_poly.entity_id
_entity_poly.type
_entity_poly.pdbx_seq_one_letter_code
_entity_poly.pdbx_strand_id
1 'polypeptide(L)'
;MNAHPYLRAYMAGISVPTPLLLVALTLFSIARFVYNVPVPVERVIIFPMAIVPNLFGAWNVLYVASRSRLALGIHGAILPFILAPLGFFLARALGFLKVTSSSLIYFDVVKIHYEHLAVVFPVVLAVYYLAWKYLVGFFNRVAGITEK
;
A
#
# COMPACT_ATOMS: atom_id res chain seq x y z
N MET A 1 23.79 4.94 -21.93
CA MET A 1 22.66 5.89 -21.74
C MET A 1 21.49 5.13 -21.12
N ASN A 2 21.11 5.48 -19.88
CA ASN A 2 19.97 4.83 -19.23
C ASN A 2 18.66 5.42 -19.78
N ALA A 3 18.11 4.80 -20.85
CA ALA A 3 16.81 5.19 -21.38
C ALA A 3 15.71 4.96 -20.33
N HIS A 4 14.80 5.93 -20.18
CA HIS A 4 13.59 5.85 -19.38
C HIS A 4 13.76 5.68 -17.84
N PRO A 5 14.44 6.59 -17.13
CA PRO A 5 14.63 6.48 -15.67
C PRO A 5 13.30 6.44 -14.89
N TYR A 6 12.29 7.16 -15.36
CA TYR A 6 10.97 7.19 -14.71
C TYR A 6 10.20 5.88 -14.86
N LEU A 7 10.29 5.23 -16.03
CA LEU A 7 9.68 3.91 -16.22
C LEU A 7 10.32 2.87 -15.30
N ARG A 8 11.64 2.91 -15.15
CA ARG A 8 12.39 2.00 -14.26
C ARG A 8 12.01 2.25 -12.80
N ALA A 9 11.89 3.53 -12.40
CA ALA A 9 11.42 3.89 -11.07
C ALA A 9 9.99 3.39 -10.82
N TYR A 10 9.10 3.55 -11.79
CA TYR A 10 7.75 3.04 -11.70
C TYR A 10 7.74 1.51 -11.51
N MET A 11 8.49 0.78 -12.34
CA MET A 11 8.59 -0.68 -12.25
C MET A 11 9.17 -1.13 -10.91
N ALA A 12 10.20 -0.46 -10.39
CA ALA A 12 10.76 -0.74 -9.07
C ALA A 12 9.73 -0.54 -7.94
N GLY A 13 8.93 0.53 -8.03
CA GLY A 13 7.88 0.80 -7.04
C GLY A 13 6.78 -0.26 -7.03
N ILE A 14 6.26 -0.67 -8.18
CA ILE A 14 5.19 -1.68 -8.26
C ILE A 14 5.65 -3.08 -7.86
N SER A 15 6.94 -3.37 -7.96
CA SER A 15 7.50 -4.72 -7.68
C SER A 15 7.35 -5.13 -6.22
N VAL A 16 7.13 -4.20 -5.29
CA VAL A 16 6.98 -4.50 -3.86
C VAL A 16 5.55 -4.91 -3.51
N PRO A 17 4.52 -4.09 -3.77
CA PRO A 17 3.15 -4.44 -3.35
C PRO A 17 2.53 -5.55 -4.21
N THR A 18 2.93 -5.70 -5.47
CA THR A 18 2.32 -6.67 -6.39
C THR A 18 2.40 -8.11 -5.89
N PRO A 19 3.57 -8.68 -5.54
CA PRO A 19 3.64 -10.06 -5.05
C PRO A 19 2.93 -10.23 -3.71
N LEU A 20 2.96 -9.24 -2.82
CA LEU A 20 2.25 -9.30 -1.54
C LEU A 20 0.72 -9.39 -1.74
N LEU A 21 0.19 -8.58 -2.66
CA LEU A 21 -1.23 -8.60 -2.99
C LEU A 21 -1.64 -9.91 -3.70
N LEU A 22 -0.77 -10.47 -4.55
CA LEU A 22 -1.02 -11.78 -5.18
C LEU A 22 -1.07 -12.91 -4.14
N VAL A 23 -0.15 -12.93 -3.17
CA VAL A 23 -0.19 -13.87 -2.06
C VAL A 23 -1.46 -13.68 -1.23
N ALA A 24 -1.80 -12.44 -0.89
CA ALA A 24 -3.03 -12.14 -0.17
C ALA A 24 -4.27 -12.60 -0.95
N LEU A 25 -4.34 -12.34 -2.26
CA LEU A 25 -5.44 -12.81 -3.12
C LEU A 25 -5.57 -14.33 -3.07
N THR A 26 -4.46 -15.05 -3.12
CA THR A 26 -4.45 -16.51 -3.03
C THR A 26 -5.01 -16.99 -1.70
N LEU A 27 -4.51 -16.43 -0.58
CA LEU A 27 -4.96 -16.81 0.77
C LEU A 27 -6.45 -16.52 1.00
N PHE A 28 -6.91 -15.33 0.59
CA PHE A 28 -8.33 -14.96 0.72
C PHE A 28 -9.23 -15.79 -0.21
N SER A 29 -8.74 -16.17 -1.38
CA SER A 29 -9.47 -17.05 -2.29
C SER A 29 -9.62 -18.46 -1.69
N ILE A 30 -8.56 -18.98 -1.09
CA ILE A 30 -8.61 -20.26 -0.37
C ILE A 30 -9.61 -20.16 0.80
N ALA A 31 -9.53 -19.09 1.61
CA ALA A 31 -10.46 -18.89 2.72
C ALA A 31 -11.93 -18.88 2.24
N ARG A 32 -12.21 -18.20 1.13
CA ARG A 32 -13.57 -18.09 0.58
C ARG A 32 -14.06 -19.39 -0.04
N PHE A 33 -13.29 -20.01 -0.93
CA PHE A 33 -13.75 -21.11 -1.77
C PHE A 33 -13.53 -22.49 -1.15
N VAL A 34 -12.52 -22.64 -0.27
CA VAL A 34 -12.23 -23.91 0.40
C VAL A 34 -12.87 -23.96 1.79
N TYR A 35 -12.75 -22.87 2.56
CA TYR A 35 -13.24 -22.81 3.93
C TYR A 35 -14.61 -22.12 4.07
N ASN A 36 -15.22 -21.65 2.97
CA ASN A 36 -16.51 -20.97 2.94
C ASN A 36 -16.60 -19.73 3.85
N VAL A 37 -15.48 -19.05 4.10
CA VAL A 37 -15.48 -17.80 4.86
C VAL A 37 -16.07 -16.69 3.98
N PRO A 38 -17.07 -15.92 4.44
CA PRO A 38 -17.76 -14.90 3.63
C PRO A 38 -16.91 -13.63 3.47
N VAL A 39 -15.75 -13.74 2.83
CA VAL A 39 -14.86 -12.61 2.54
C VAL A 39 -15.20 -12.01 1.17
N PRO A 40 -15.49 -10.73 1.06
CA PRO A 40 -15.72 -10.06 -0.22
C PRO A 40 -14.38 -9.77 -0.93
N VAL A 41 -13.78 -10.83 -1.52
CA VAL A 41 -12.43 -10.81 -2.13
C VAL A 41 -12.31 -9.69 -3.17
N GLU A 42 -13.35 -9.43 -3.93
CA GLU A 42 -13.39 -8.41 -4.97
C GLU A 42 -13.10 -7.02 -4.41
N ARG A 43 -13.64 -6.72 -3.23
CA ARG A 43 -13.54 -5.41 -2.58
C ARG A 43 -12.30 -5.28 -1.71
N VAL A 44 -11.92 -6.38 -1.04
CA VAL A 44 -10.80 -6.38 -0.07
C VAL A 44 -9.45 -6.49 -0.75
N ILE A 45 -9.32 -7.22 -1.86
CA ILE A 45 -8.05 -7.51 -2.51
C ILE A 45 -8.01 -7.01 -3.95
N ILE A 46 -9.01 -7.34 -4.80
CA ILE A 46 -8.95 -7.00 -6.23
C ILE A 46 -8.93 -5.49 -6.44
N PHE A 47 -9.76 -4.75 -5.73
CA PHE A 47 -9.78 -3.29 -5.82
C PHE A 47 -8.46 -2.64 -5.34
N PRO A 48 -7.89 -2.99 -4.16
CA PRO A 48 -6.55 -2.52 -3.79
C PRO A 48 -5.44 -2.92 -4.76
N MET A 49 -5.51 -4.11 -5.38
CA MET A 49 -4.54 -4.53 -6.40
C MET A 49 -4.50 -3.61 -7.62
N ALA A 50 -5.62 -2.99 -7.97
CA ALA A 50 -5.65 -2.05 -9.08
C ALA A 50 -5.03 -0.69 -8.72
N ILE A 51 -5.05 -0.29 -7.46
CA ILE A 51 -4.66 1.05 -7.01
C ILE A 51 -3.30 1.06 -6.35
N VAL A 52 -3.05 0.19 -5.37
CA VAL A 52 -1.87 0.26 -4.50
C VAL A 52 -0.56 0.14 -5.27
N PRO A 53 -0.36 -0.83 -6.19
CA PRO A 53 0.87 -0.90 -6.97
C PRO A 53 1.13 0.37 -7.80
N ASN A 54 0.08 0.91 -8.44
CA ASN A 54 0.20 2.12 -9.24
C ASN A 54 0.61 3.33 -8.39
N LEU A 55 0.07 3.45 -7.17
CA LEU A 55 0.46 4.51 -6.24
C LEU A 55 1.92 4.35 -5.77
N PHE A 56 2.36 3.12 -5.48
CA PHE A 56 3.77 2.85 -5.16
C PHE A 56 4.69 3.21 -6.33
N GLY A 57 4.32 2.81 -7.55
CA GLY A 57 5.07 3.15 -8.77
C GLY A 57 5.16 4.67 -8.97
N ALA A 58 4.03 5.37 -8.93
CA ALA A 58 3.96 6.82 -9.08
C ALA A 58 4.74 7.56 -7.97
N TRP A 59 4.66 7.07 -6.73
CA TRP A 59 5.37 7.64 -5.60
C TRP A 59 6.89 7.49 -5.73
N ASN A 60 7.36 6.35 -6.27
CA ASN A 60 8.78 6.16 -6.56
C ASN A 60 9.26 7.02 -7.75
N VAL A 61 8.42 7.22 -8.77
CA VAL A 61 8.70 8.19 -9.84
C VAL A 61 8.84 9.59 -9.26
N LEU A 62 7.94 9.99 -8.36
CA LEU A 62 8.01 11.29 -7.70
C LEU A 62 9.32 11.46 -6.91
N TYR A 63 9.77 10.42 -6.20
CA TYR A 63 11.07 10.43 -5.50
C TYR A 63 12.22 10.73 -6.44
N VAL A 64 12.27 10.02 -7.57
CA VAL A 64 13.33 10.18 -8.56
C VAL A 64 13.24 11.52 -9.29
N ALA A 65 12.02 11.93 -9.69
CA ALA A 65 11.78 13.15 -10.43
C ALA A 65 12.07 14.42 -9.61
N SER A 66 11.66 14.43 -8.34
CA SER A 66 11.86 15.55 -7.43
C SER A 66 13.31 15.66 -6.93
N ARG A 67 14.18 14.67 -7.24
CA ARG A 67 15.52 14.55 -6.65
C ARG A 67 15.47 14.74 -5.13
N SER A 68 14.53 14.07 -4.49
CA SER A 68 14.23 14.23 -3.08
C SER A 68 15.51 14.16 -2.24
N ARG A 69 15.66 15.12 -1.31
CA ARG A 69 16.73 15.08 -0.30
C ARG A 69 16.40 14.16 0.88
N LEU A 70 15.16 13.70 0.96
CA LEU A 70 14.73 12.76 2.00
C LEU A 70 15.32 11.38 1.73
N ALA A 71 15.72 10.69 2.79
CA ALA A 71 16.06 9.28 2.68
C ALA A 71 14.84 8.49 2.15
N LEU A 72 15.08 7.49 1.30
CA LEU A 72 14.03 6.72 0.63
C LEU A 72 13.00 6.13 1.61
N GLY A 73 13.46 5.64 2.77
CA GLY A 73 12.56 5.14 3.82
C GLY A 73 11.62 6.21 4.38
N ILE A 74 12.12 7.44 4.60
CA ILE A 74 11.29 8.56 5.08
C ILE A 74 10.27 8.95 4.01
N HIS A 75 10.70 9.03 2.74
CA HIS A 75 9.81 9.30 1.62
C HIS A 75 8.67 8.28 1.55
N GLY A 76 8.98 6.99 1.73
CA GLY A 76 7.99 5.92 1.80
C GLY A 76 7.06 6.02 3.00
N ALA A 77 7.55 6.41 4.17
CA ALA A 77 6.75 6.59 5.37
C ALA A 77 5.73 7.75 5.29
N ILE A 78 5.87 8.64 4.33
CA ILE A 78 4.88 9.70 4.05
C ILE A 78 3.65 9.12 3.32
N LEU A 79 3.81 8.07 2.52
CA LEU A 79 2.73 7.53 1.70
C LEU A 79 1.48 7.11 2.48
N PRO A 80 1.53 6.49 3.67
CA PRO A 80 0.36 6.19 4.48
C PRO A 80 -0.48 7.41 4.87
N PHE A 81 0.13 8.59 5.02
CA PHE A 81 -0.61 9.84 5.31
C PHE A 81 -1.48 10.28 4.11
N ILE A 82 -1.19 9.82 2.92
CA ILE A 82 -1.98 10.04 1.71
C ILE A 82 -2.97 8.90 1.51
N LEU A 83 -2.49 7.65 1.68
CA LEU A 83 -3.31 6.46 1.46
C LEU A 83 -4.42 6.29 2.49
N ALA A 84 -4.17 6.61 3.77
CA ALA A 84 -5.17 6.43 4.81
C ALA A 84 -6.39 7.35 4.62
N PRO A 85 -6.25 8.68 4.40
CA PRO A 85 -7.38 9.52 4.08
C PRO A 85 -8.06 9.14 2.78
N LEU A 86 -7.28 8.87 1.72
CA LEU A 86 -7.84 8.46 0.43
C LEU A 86 -8.64 7.17 0.56
N GLY A 87 -8.10 6.16 1.22
CA GLY A 87 -8.77 4.90 1.50
C GLY A 87 -10.02 5.06 2.35
N PHE A 88 -9.96 5.94 3.37
CA PHE A 88 -11.11 6.26 4.22
C PHE A 88 -12.26 6.88 3.42
N PHE A 89 -11.99 7.94 2.65
CA PHE A 89 -13.02 8.61 1.86
C PHE A 89 -13.60 7.69 0.78
N LEU A 90 -12.74 6.90 0.13
CA LEU A 90 -13.14 5.97 -0.90
C LEU A 90 -13.99 4.82 -0.32
N ALA A 91 -13.57 4.23 0.79
CA ALA A 91 -14.32 3.18 1.48
C ALA A 91 -15.69 3.67 1.97
N ARG A 92 -15.76 4.92 2.43
CA ARG A 92 -17.02 5.55 2.82
C ARG A 92 -17.92 5.82 1.60
N ALA A 93 -17.38 6.38 0.52
CA ALA A 93 -18.13 6.67 -0.71
C ALA A 93 -18.70 5.41 -1.37
N LEU A 94 -17.97 4.30 -1.29
CA LEU A 94 -18.38 3.01 -1.83
C LEU A 94 -19.24 2.17 -0.87
N GLY A 95 -19.54 2.70 0.33
CA GLY A 95 -20.40 2.04 1.30
C GLY A 95 -19.76 0.88 2.07
N PHE A 96 -18.42 0.73 2.02
CA PHE A 96 -17.70 -0.33 2.75
C PHE A 96 -17.43 0.01 4.20
N LEU A 97 -17.47 1.31 4.54
CA LEU A 97 -17.08 1.82 5.83
C LEU A 97 -18.24 2.56 6.49
N LYS A 98 -18.63 2.07 7.65
CA LYS A 98 -19.53 2.76 8.58
C LYS A 98 -18.71 3.35 9.72
N VAL A 99 -18.97 4.61 10.03
CA VAL A 99 -18.31 5.34 11.12
C VAL A 99 -19.29 5.42 12.28
N THR A 100 -18.86 4.96 13.44
CA THR A 100 -19.61 5.07 14.70
C THR A 100 -18.87 6.00 15.68
N SER A 101 -19.44 6.29 16.84
CA SER A 101 -18.82 7.14 17.86
C SER A 101 -17.51 6.57 18.43
N SER A 102 -17.30 5.25 18.39
CA SER A 102 -16.14 4.59 19.00
C SER A 102 -15.33 3.71 18.06
N SER A 103 -15.80 3.49 16.83
CA SER A 103 -15.20 2.50 15.94
C SER A 103 -15.50 2.74 14.47
N LEU A 104 -14.68 2.14 13.62
CA LEU A 104 -14.89 1.96 12.20
C LEU A 104 -15.36 0.52 11.95
N ILE A 105 -16.41 0.34 11.15
CA ILE A 105 -16.92 -0.98 10.79
C ILE A 105 -16.71 -1.15 9.29
N TYR A 106 -15.86 -2.10 8.92
CA TYR A 106 -15.59 -2.47 7.53
C TYR A 106 -16.42 -3.68 7.13
N PHE A 107 -17.14 -3.57 5.99
CA PHE A 107 -17.95 -4.63 5.37
C PHE A 107 -19.00 -5.24 6.32
N ASP A 108 -19.43 -4.51 7.34
CA ASP A 108 -20.32 -4.98 8.42
C ASP A 108 -19.77 -6.18 9.23
N VAL A 109 -18.49 -6.53 9.06
CA VAL A 109 -17.84 -7.69 9.68
C VAL A 109 -16.72 -7.27 10.62
N VAL A 110 -15.83 -6.39 10.18
CA VAL A 110 -14.63 -6.02 10.93
C VAL A 110 -14.84 -4.71 11.67
N LYS A 111 -14.91 -4.79 12.99
CA LYS A 111 -15.01 -3.61 13.87
C LYS A 111 -13.63 -3.25 14.41
N ILE A 112 -13.17 -2.03 14.10
CA ILE A 112 -11.89 -1.49 14.54
C ILE A 112 -12.15 -0.30 15.45
N HIS A 113 -11.79 -0.41 16.72
CA HIS A 113 -11.88 0.69 17.69
C HIS A 113 -10.80 1.74 17.43
N TYR A 114 -11.09 3.01 17.70
CA TYR A 114 -10.14 4.10 17.44
C TYR A 114 -8.83 3.97 18.23
N GLU A 115 -8.86 3.40 19.41
CA GLU A 115 -7.67 3.10 20.21
C GLU A 115 -6.69 2.15 19.49
N HIS A 116 -7.21 1.16 18.76
CA HIS A 116 -6.37 0.27 17.95
C HIS A 116 -5.70 1.01 16.79
N LEU A 117 -6.39 1.99 16.19
CA LEU A 117 -5.79 2.80 15.12
C LEU A 117 -4.58 3.61 15.63
N ALA A 118 -4.64 4.12 16.87
CA ALA A 118 -3.53 4.85 17.48
C ALA A 118 -2.27 3.99 17.62
N VAL A 119 -2.42 2.67 17.83
CA VAL A 119 -1.30 1.73 17.92
C VAL A 119 -0.89 1.22 16.55
N VAL A 120 -1.86 0.88 15.71
CA VAL A 120 -1.60 0.29 14.38
C VAL A 120 -0.94 1.30 13.44
N PHE A 121 -1.33 2.57 13.48
CA PHE A 121 -0.81 3.57 12.53
C PHE A 121 0.71 3.78 12.64
N PRO A 122 1.33 3.93 13.82
CA PRO A 122 2.79 3.97 13.94
C PRO A 122 3.48 2.70 13.45
N VAL A 123 2.89 1.53 13.66
CA VAL A 123 3.41 0.26 13.13
C VAL A 123 3.38 0.27 11.61
N VAL A 124 2.29 0.73 11.00
CA VAL A 124 2.18 0.89 9.54
C VAL A 124 3.27 1.83 9.01
N LEU A 125 3.52 2.96 9.67
CA LEU A 125 4.60 3.88 9.27
C LEU A 125 5.97 3.21 9.31
N ALA A 126 6.26 2.44 10.36
CA ALA A 126 7.50 1.68 10.49
C ALA A 126 7.64 0.63 9.37
N VAL A 127 6.57 -0.11 9.08
CA VAL A 127 6.55 -1.10 7.99
C VAL A 127 6.79 -0.42 6.63
N TYR A 128 6.14 0.70 6.35
CA TYR A 128 6.37 1.45 5.13
C TYR A 128 7.80 1.98 5.04
N TYR A 129 8.33 2.53 6.13
CA TYR A 129 9.73 2.97 6.20
C TYR A 129 10.69 1.83 5.83
N LEU A 130 10.52 0.66 6.43
CA LEU A 130 11.38 -0.51 6.20
C LEU A 130 11.20 -1.06 4.77
N ALA A 131 9.96 -1.19 4.30
CA ALA A 131 9.68 -1.65 2.95
C ALA A 131 10.31 -0.73 1.90
N TRP A 132 10.20 0.58 2.06
CA TRP A 132 10.82 1.53 1.14
C TRP A 132 12.34 1.53 1.25
N LYS A 133 12.89 1.53 2.45
CA LYS A 133 14.33 1.52 2.67
C LYS A 133 15.01 0.27 2.08
N TYR A 134 14.41 -0.90 2.30
CA TYR A 134 15.06 -2.16 1.94
C TYR A 134 14.54 -2.75 0.62
N LEU A 135 13.22 -2.84 0.44
CA LEU A 135 12.64 -3.51 -0.74
C LEU A 135 12.62 -2.59 -1.94
N VAL A 136 12.04 -1.39 -1.84
CA VAL A 136 12.04 -0.44 -2.97
C VAL A 136 13.48 -0.01 -3.28
N GLY A 137 14.32 0.22 -2.27
CA GLY A 137 15.74 0.50 -2.44
C GLY A 137 16.49 -0.62 -3.16
N PHE A 138 16.21 -1.88 -2.83
CA PHE A 138 16.75 -3.02 -3.57
C PHE A 138 16.34 -2.99 -5.05
N PHE A 139 15.03 -2.84 -5.34
CA PHE A 139 14.56 -2.79 -6.73
C PHE A 139 15.05 -1.57 -7.48
N ASN A 140 15.20 -0.41 -6.83
CA ASN A 140 15.83 0.77 -7.41
C ASN A 140 17.27 0.47 -7.85
N ARG A 141 18.08 -0.17 -7.01
CA ARG A 141 19.44 -0.56 -7.34
C ARG A 141 19.48 -1.55 -8.51
N VAL A 142 18.64 -2.59 -8.49
CA VAL A 142 18.51 -3.55 -9.61
C VAL A 142 18.10 -2.84 -10.89
N ALA A 143 17.21 -1.86 -10.81
CA ALA A 143 16.81 -1.04 -11.95
C ALA A 143 17.87 0.00 -12.38
N GLY A 144 19.03 0.08 -11.71
CA GLY A 144 20.10 1.03 -12.02
C GLY A 144 19.73 2.48 -11.69
N ILE A 145 18.86 2.68 -10.68
CA ILE A 145 18.52 3.99 -10.13
C ILE A 145 19.47 4.23 -8.97
N THR A 146 20.32 5.25 -9.10
CA THR A 146 21.26 5.63 -8.03
C THR A 146 20.51 6.44 -6.97
N GLU A 147 20.42 5.91 -5.77
CA GLU A 147 20.04 6.68 -4.59
C GLU A 147 21.20 7.62 -4.23
N LYS A 148 20.89 8.87 -3.95
CA LYS A 148 21.89 9.83 -3.46
C LYS A 148 22.05 9.72 -1.96
#